data_3179e051ea270ba40c786371409a2129
#
_entry.id   3179e051ea270ba40c786371409a2129
#
_cell.length_a   1.000
_cell.length_b   1.000
_cell.length_c   1.000
_cell.angle_alpha   90.00
_cell.angle_beta   90.00
_cell.angle_gamma   90.00
#
_symmetry.space_group_name_H-M   'P 1'
#
loop_
_entity.id
_entity.type
_entity.pdbx_description
1 polymer ?
#
loop_
_entity_poly.entity_id
_entity_poly.type
_entity_poly.pdbx_seq_one_letter_code
_entity_poly.pdbx_strand_id
1 'polypeptide(L)'
;MTHFRPAGAIERQQHDWGVFAQVSGPRDGLAGIVAIEATFLPGKAHPFHIHPGQEEVIYVLEGTIEQWVESESQTLTAGDAVVIPADAVHATYNETGEPAKILAILSPAVEGDGYAAVDVAAEEPWASLRPSGGIRPTRPRAAGRRPAA
;
A
#
# COMPACT_ATOMS: atom_id res chain seq x y z
N MET A 1 14.63 -14.40 -20.82
CA MET A 1 13.98 -13.95 -19.57
C MET A 1 14.45 -14.85 -18.44
N THR A 2 14.93 -14.29 -17.36
CA THR A 2 15.22 -15.05 -16.14
C THR A 2 13.98 -15.08 -15.23
N HIS A 3 13.72 -16.24 -14.64
CA HIS A 3 12.63 -16.39 -13.66
C HIS A 3 13.03 -15.91 -12.26
N PHE A 4 14.31 -15.70 -12.03
CA PHE A 4 14.84 -15.36 -10.72
C PHE A 4 15.19 -13.88 -10.63
N ARG A 5 14.78 -13.26 -9.55
CA ARG A 5 15.02 -11.84 -9.27
C ARG A 5 15.70 -11.68 -7.91
N PRO A 6 17.01 -11.85 -7.85
CA PRO A 6 17.75 -11.61 -6.60
C PRO A 6 17.57 -10.15 -6.15
N ALA A 7 17.60 -9.92 -4.86
CA ALA A 7 17.35 -8.59 -4.28
C ALA A 7 18.19 -7.47 -4.91
N GLY A 8 19.42 -7.75 -5.27
CA GLY A 8 20.31 -6.78 -5.94
C GLY A 8 19.93 -6.45 -7.38
N ALA A 9 19.06 -7.23 -8.03
CA ALA A 9 18.55 -6.99 -9.37
C ALA A 9 17.20 -6.25 -9.40
N ILE A 10 16.58 -6.08 -8.25
CA ILE A 10 15.32 -5.32 -8.13
C ILE A 10 15.68 -3.85 -7.96
N GLU A 11 15.25 -3.03 -8.91
CA GLU A 11 15.46 -1.59 -8.84
C GLU A 11 14.64 -1.00 -7.69
N ARG A 12 15.26 -0.14 -6.90
CA ARG A 12 14.64 0.59 -5.81
C ARG A 12 14.70 2.08 -6.10
N GLN A 13 13.53 2.68 -6.21
CA GLN A 13 13.37 4.10 -6.49
C GLN A 13 13.13 4.86 -5.19
N GLN A 14 13.92 5.91 -4.97
CA GLN A 14 13.76 6.81 -3.82
C GLN A 14 12.75 7.88 -4.16
N HIS A 15 11.79 8.08 -3.25
CA HIS A 15 10.76 9.12 -3.32
C HIS A 15 10.72 9.89 -2.00
N ASP A 16 10.04 11.03 -1.99
CA ASP A 16 9.87 11.83 -0.77
C ASP A 16 9.15 11.06 0.34
N TRP A 17 8.28 10.13 -0.02
CA TRP A 17 7.52 9.31 0.92
C TRP A 17 8.27 8.03 1.36
N GLY A 18 9.29 7.62 0.65
CA GLY A 18 10.05 6.42 0.96
C GLY A 18 10.64 5.72 -0.25
N VAL A 19 10.61 4.38 -0.26
CA VAL A 19 11.22 3.55 -1.29
C VAL A 19 10.16 2.70 -1.98
N PHE A 20 10.18 2.73 -3.31
CA PHE A 20 9.35 1.92 -4.18
C PHE A 20 10.19 0.87 -4.90
N ALA A 21 9.81 -0.39 -4.82
CA ALA A 21 10.46 -1.48 -5.54
C ALA A 21 9.42 -2.34 -6.25
N GLN A 22 9.43 -2.32 -7.57
CA GLN A 22 8.57 -3.22 -8.33
C GLN A 22 9.22 -4.59 -8.45
N VAL A 23 8.66 -5.56 -7.74
CA VAL A 23 9.17 -6.92 -7.68
C VAL A 23 8.84 -7.68 -8.96
N SER A 24 7.64 -7.49 -9.49
CA SER A 24 7.18 -8.11 -10.72
C SER A 24 6.13 -7.27 -11.44
N GLY A 25 5.97 -7.51 -12.73
CA GLY A 25 4.96 -6.86 -13.55
C GLY A 25 5.05 -7.26 -15.01
N PRO A 26 4.40 -6.52 -15.91
CA PRO A 26 4.34 -6.84 -17.34
C PRO A 26 5.71 -6.96 -18.01
N ARG A 27 6.67 -6.18 -17.58
CA ARG A 27 8.06 -6.22 -18.10
C ARG A 27 8.75 -7.56 -17.84
N ASP A 28 8.24 -8.32 -16.87
CA ASP A 28 8.76 -9.64 -16.51
C ASP A 28 7.98 -10.79 -17.18
N GLY A 29 7.07 -10.44 -18.09
CA GLY A 29 6.23 -11.39 -18.79
C GLY A 29 4.98 -11.84 -18.03
N LEU A 30 4.61 -11.14 -16.94
CA LEU A 30 3.41 -11.44 -16.18
C LEU A 30 2.26 -10.51 -16.59
N ALA A 31 1.21 -11.08 -17.17
CA ALA A 31 0.05 -10.32 -17.59
C ALA A 31 -1.00 -10.11 -16.48
N GLY A 32 -0.95 -10.92 -15.43
CA GLY A 32 -2.01 -10.96 -14.41
C GLY A 32 -1.65 -10.31 -13.09
N ILE A 33 -0.38 -10.25 -12.72
CA ILE A 33 0.05 -9.89 -11.37
C ILE A 33 1.12 -8.81 -11.41
N VAL A 34 0.92 -7.79 -10.57
CA VAL A 34 1.95 -6.80 -10.23
C VAL A 34 2.24 -6.91 -8.74
N ALA A 35 3.50 -7.06 -8.37
CA ALA A 35 3.93 -7.07 -6.98
C ALA A 35 4.90 -5.92 -6.71
N ILE A 36 4.60 -5.15 -5.67
CA ILE A 36 5.32 -3.94 -5.30
C ILE A 36 5.68 -4.01 -3.82
N GLU A 37 6.94 -3.76 -3.50
CA GLU A 37 7.37 -3.52 -2.14
C GLU A 37 7.50 -2.02 -1.92
N ALA A 38 6.78 -1.47 -0.96
CA ALA A 38 6.83 -0.06 -0.62
C ALA A 38 7.26 0.12 0.83
N THR A 39 8.22 1.02 1.05
CA THR A 39 8.66 1.41 2.39
C THR A 39 8.27 2.86 2.62
N PHE A 40 7.43 3.10 3.62
CA PHE A 40 7.00 4.45 4.01
C PHE A 40 7.89 4.98 5.12
N LEU A 41 8.47 6.15 4.89
CA LEU A 41 9.18 6.88 5.95
C LEU A 41 8.20 7.38 7.03
N PRO A 42 8.69 7.67 8.24
CA PRO A 42 7.87 8.25 9.29
C PRO A 42 7.08 9.48 8.82
N GLY A 43 5.77 9.51 9.08
CA GLY A 43 4.88 10.61 8.70
C GLY A 43 4.49 10.65 7.21
N LYS A 44 4.86 9.66 6.43
CA LYS A 44 4.59 9.62 4.99
C LYS A 44 3.44 8.68 4.65
N ALA A 45 2.92 8.81 3.43
CA ALA A 45 1.70 8.13 3.02
C ALA A 45 1.57 7.95 1.51
N HIS A 46 0.70 7.04 1.14
CA HIS A 46 -0.06 7.07 -0.12
C HIS A 46 -1.49 7.52 0.23
N PRO A 47 -1.84 8.80 -0.01
CA PRO A 47 -3.17 9.33 0.27
C PRO A 47 -4.27 8.64 -0.53
N PHE A 48 -5.53 8.97 -0.25
CA PHE A 48 -6.68 8.34 -0.89
C PHE A 48 -6.60 8.34 -2.41
N HIS A 49 -6.67 7.15 -2.98
CA HIS A 49 -6.59 6.89 -4.42
C HIS A 49 -7.37 5.62 -4.78
N ILE A 50 -7.54 5.40 -6.07
CA ILE A 50 -8.10 4.17 -6.64
C ILE A 50 -7.12 3.57 -7.66
N HIS A 51 -7.19 2.26 -7.82
CA HIS A 51 -6.59 1.54 -8.94
C HIS A 51 -7.71 1.07 -9.86
N PRO A 52 -8.01 1.80 -10.96
CA PRO A 52 -9.14 1.48 -11.81
C PRO A 52 -9.08 0.05 -12.35
N GLY A 53 -10.14 -0.74 -12.09
CA GLY A 53 -10.27 -2.10 -12.54
C GLY A 53 -9.32 -3.12 -11.90
N GLN A 54 -8.54 -2.73 -10.91
CA GLN A 54 -7.58 -3.63 -10.25
C GLN A 54 -7.99 -3.92 -8.80
N GLU A 55 -7.94 -5.19 -8.46
CA GLU A 55 -7.98 -5.64 -7.07
C GLU A 55 -6.59 -5.53 -6.45
N GLU A 56 -6.52 -5.33 -5.15
CA GLU A 56 -5.25 -5.22 -4.43
C GLU A 56 -5.29 -5.97 -3.11
N VAL A 57 -4.17 -6.60 -2.78
CA VAL A 57 -3.89 -7.09 -1.43
C VAL A 57 -2.65 -6.35 -0.92
N ILE A 58 -2.75 -5.79 0.27
CA ILE A 58 -1.60 -5.24 0.98
C ILE A 58 -1.29 -6.12 2.19
N TYR A 59 -0.05 -6.57 2.26
CA TYR A 59 0.48 -7.36 3.37
C TYR A 59 1.58 -6.58 4.06
N VAL A 60 1.45 -6.39 5.38
CA VAL A 60 2.45 -5.63 6.14
C VAL A 60 3.64 -6.53 6.46
N LEU A 61 4.82 -6.13 6.00
CA LEU A 61 6.08 -6.85 6.23
C LEU A 61 6.79 -6.36 7.50
N GLU A 62 6.84 -5.04 7.71
CA GLU A 62 7.53 -4.41 8.84
C GLU A 62 6.78 -3.15 9.27
N GLY A 63 6.84 -2.86 10.57
CA GLY A 63 6.29 -1.62 11.12
C GLY A 63 4.78 -1.63 11.25
N THR A 64 4.21 -0.44 11.30
CA THR A 64 2.80 -0.20 11.56
C THR A 64 2.25 0.83 10.60
N ILE A 65 1.09 0.56 10.03
CA ILE A 65 0.38 1.48 9.13
C ILE A 65 -1.04 1.73 9.61
N GLU A 66 -1.58 2.90 9.29
CA GLU A 66 -3.01 3.17 9.30
C GLU A 66 -3.53 2.94 7.88
N GLN A 67 -4.37 1.93 7.72
CA GLN A 67 -4.93 1.57 6.43
C GLN A 67 -6.40 1.93 6.36
N TRP A 68 -6.78 2.59 5.28
CA TRP A 68 -8.15 2.93 4.93
C TRP A 68 -8.63 2.11 3.74
N VAL A 69 -9.86 1.64 3.79
CA VAL A 69 -10.62 1.16 2.64
C VAL A 69 -12.01 1.79 2.74
N GLU A 70 -12.36 2.58 1.74
CA GLU A 70 -13.54 3.44 1.79
C GLU A 70 -13.52 4.32 3.06
N SER A 71 -14.56 4.33 3.85
CA SER A 71 -14.65 5.12 5.08
C SER A 71 -14.17 4.39 6.34
N GLU A 72 -13.71 3.15 6.20
CA GLU A 72 -13.22 2.34 7.33
C GLU A 72 -11.70 2.39 7.44
N SER A 73 -11.18 2.42 8.65
CA SER A 73 -9.75 2.37 8.89
C SER A 73 -9.37 1.42 10.02
N GLN A 74 -8.21 0.81 9.87
CA GLN A 74 -7.59 0.01 10.92
C GLN A 74 -6.09 0.24 10.97
N THR A 75 -5.52 0.07 12.16
CA THR A 75 -4.08 -0.01 12.34
C THR A 75 -3.63 -1.44 12.07
N LEU A 76 -2.71 -1.61 11.13
CA LEU A 76 -2.14 -2.90 10.76
C LEU A 76 -0.66 -2.95 11.13
N THR A 77 -0.23 -4.11 11.60
CA THR A 77 1.17 -4.40 11.94
C THR A 77 1.70 -5.59 11.15
N ALA A 78 2.99 -5.89 11.23
CA ALA A 78 3.61 -6.98 10.50
C ALA A 78 2.81 -8.29 10.61
N GLY A 79 2.50 -8.90 9.47
CA GLY A 79 1.68 -10.11 9.37
C GLY A 79 0.18 -9.85 9.16
N ASP A 80 -0.28 -8.60 9.28
CA ASP A 80 -1.65 -8.24 8.95
C ASP A 80 -1.79 -7.97 7.44
N ALA A 81 -2.98 -8.16 6.92
CA ALA A 81 -3.30 -7.88 5.53
C ALA A 81 -4.63 -7.14 5.39
N VAL A 82 -4.78 -6.43 4.28
CA VAL A 82 -6.02 -5.85 3.84
C VAL A 82 -6.32 -6.28 2.40
N VAL A 83 -7.59 -6.54 2.11
CA VAL A 83 -8.08 -6.85 0.77
C VAL A 83 -8.88 -5.66 0.25
N ILE A 84 -8.57 -5.21 -0.94
CA ILE A 84 -9.13 -4.00 -1.54
C ILE A 84 -9.79 -4.39 -2.86
N PRO A 85 -11.13 -4.35 -2.94
CA PRO A 85 -11.84 -4.61 -4.19
C PRO A 85 -11.45 -3.63 -5.29
N ALA A 86 -11.66 -4.03 -6.54
CA ALA A 86 -11.45 -3.14 -7.68
C ALA A 86 -12.23 -1.82 -7.49
N ASP A 87 -11.60 -0.72 -7.84
CA ASP A 87 -12.15 0.64 -7.77
C ASP A 87 -12.45 1.16 -6.35
N ALA A 88 -12.19 0.38 -5.30
CA ALA A 88 -12.36 0.86 -3.93
C ALA A 88 -11.32 1.92 -3.58
N VAL A 89 -11.77 3.04 -3.02
CA VAL A 89 -10.88 4.10 -2.53
C VAL A 89 -10.14 3.62 -1.31
N HIS A 90 -8.84 3.82 -1.27
CA HIS A 90 -8.01 3.39 -0.14
C HIS A 90 -6.81 4.32 0.07
N ALA A 91 -6.22 4.21 1.24
CA ALA A 91 -5.05 4.99 1.62
C ALA A 91 -4.21 4.26 2.66
N THR A 92 -2.91 4.50 2.61
CA THR A 92 -1.94 3.95 3.57
C THR A 92 -1.13 5.09 4.18
N TYR A 93 -1.13 5.18 5.50
CA TYR A 93 -0.39 6.20 6.24
C TYR A 93 0.55 5.56 7.25
N ASN A 94 1.78 6.04 7.30
CA ASN A 94 2.71 5.73 8.40
C ASN A 94 2.75 6.90 9.37
N GLU A 95 2.02 6.81 10.46
CA GLU A 95 1.98 7.84 11.50
C GLU A 95 2.93 7.58 12.66
N THR A 96 3.82 6.61 12.49
CA THR A 96 4.80 6.24 13.52
C THR A 96 6.14 6.95 13.31
N GLY A 97 7.02 6.85 14.29
CA GLY A 97 8.40 7.33 14.20
C GLY A 97 9.37 6.35 13.53
N GLU A 98 8.89 5.22 13.02
CA GLU A 98 9.70 4.18 12.38
C GLU A 98 9.24 3.92 10.94
N PRO A 99 10.11 3.47 10.04
CA PRO A 99 9.69 3.05 8.71
C PRO A 99 8.70 1.89 8.76
N ALA A 100 7.81 1.84 7.78
CA ALA A 100 6.88 0.72 7.59
C ALA A 100 7.02 0.17 6.17
N LYS A 101 7.03 -1.15 6.03
CA LYS A 101 7.19 -1.83 4.75
C LYS A 101 5.99 -2.71 4.47
N ILE A 102 5.47 -2.62 3.26
CA ILE A 102 4.35 -3.41 2.77
C ILE A 102 4.72 -4.13 1.48
N LEU A 103 4.03 -5.24 1.21
CA LEU A 103 3.95 -5.87 -0.09
C LEU A 103 2.54 -5.63 -0.64
N ALA A 104 2.44 -4.94 -1.77
CA ALA A 104 1.20 -4.73 -2.49
C ALA A 104 1.15 -5.62 -3.72
N ILE A 105 0.05 -6.34 -3.89
CA ILE A 105 -0.20 -7.20 -5.04
C ILE A 105 -1.46 -6.72 -5.73
N LEU A 106 -1.35 -6.37 -7.02
CA LEU A 106 -2.45 -5.88 -7.84
C LEU A 106 -2.72 -6.84 -8.99
N SER A 107 -3.99 -6.99 -9.34
CA SER A 107 -4.44 -7.85 -10.45
C SER A 107 -5.77 -7.35 -11.01
N PRO A 108 -6.00 -7.43 -12.33
CA PRO A 108 -5.02 -7.76 -13.37
C PRO A 108 -4.01 -6.65 -13.57
N ALA A 109 -2.88 -6.95 -14.19
CA ALA A 109 -1.95 -5.92 -14.63
C ALA A 109 -2.59 -5.07 -15.74
N VAL A 110 -2.31 -3.78 -15.73
CA VAL A 110 -2.74 -2.85 -16.79
C VAL A 110 -1.55 -2.40 -17.62
N GLU A 111 -1.79 -1.62 -18.68
CA GLU A 111 -0.72 -1.13 -19.55
C GLU A 111 0.37 -0.35 -18.78
N GLY A 112 1.55 -0.28 -19.39
CA GLY A 112 2.71 0.39 -18.81
C GLY A 112 3.40 -0.45 -17.75
N ASP A 113 3.56 0.08 -16.56
CA ASP A 113 4.21 -0.61 -15.43
C ASP A 113 3.30 -1.63 -14.75
N GLY A 114 2.06 -1.78 -15.23
CA GLY A 114 1.12 -2.78 -14.78
C GLY A 114 0.13 -2.31 -13.73
N TYR A 115 0.24 -1.07 -13.27
CA TYR A 115 -0.71 -0.45 -12.34
C TYR A 115 -0.99 0.99 -12.75
N ALA A 116 -2.17 1.48 -12.34
CA ALA A 116 -2.55 2.87 -12.49
C ALA A 116 -3.18 3.35 -11.19
N ALA A 117 -2.95 4.60 -10.83
CA ALA A 117 -3.53 5.21 -9.66
C ALA A 117 -4.17 6.54 -10.01
N VAL A 118 -5.36 6.79 -9.48
CA VAL A 118 -6.07 8.06 -9.58
C VAL A 118 -6.21 8.63 -8.18
N ASP A 119 -5.60 9.80 -7.95
CA ASP A 119 -5.67 10.50 -6.67
C ASP A 119 -7.05 11.12 -6.47
N VAL A 120 -7.68 10.84 -5.33
CA VAL A 120 -8.98 11.38 -4.93
C VAL A 120 -8.94 12.04 -3.54
N ALA A 121 -7.75 12.23 -2.99
CA ALA A 121 -7.58 12.73 -1.62
C ALA A 121 -8.17 14.13 -1.38
N ALA A 122 -8.24 14.96 -2.41
CA ALA A 122 -8.83 16.29 -2.34
C ALA A 122 -10.35 16.31 -2.54
N GLU A 123 -10.94 15.18 -2.90
CA GLU A 123 -12.38 15.03 -3.14
C GLU A 123 -13.12 14.64 -1.87
N GLU A 124 -14.37 15.10 -1.73
CA GLU A 124 -15.24 14.63 -0.65
C GLU A 124 -15.81 13.24 -0.99
N PRO A 125 -15.99 12.35 0.01
CA PRO A 125 -15.84 12.59 1.47
C PRO A 125 -14.37 12.44 1.99
N TRP A 126 -13.44 12.07 1.17
CA TRP A 126 -12.06 11.69 1.54
C TRP A 126 -11.30 12.85 2.19
N ALA A 127 -11.44 14.05 1.64
CA ALA A 127 -10.81 15.24 2.18
C ALA A 127 -11.23 15.55 3.62
N SER A 128 -12.49 15.24 3.98
CA SER A 128 -13.02 15.44 5.33
C SER A 128 -12.70 14.29 6.28
N LEU A 129 -12.56 13.07 5.76
CA LEU A 129 -12.22 11.88 6.58
C LEU A 129 -10.83 11.98 7.19
N ARG A 130 -9.88 12.49 6.41
CA ARG A 130 -8.50 12.67 6.84
C ARG A 130 -7.94 13.98 6.26
N PRO A 131 -8.16 15.11 6.96
CA PRO A 131 -7.64 16.40 6.52
C PRO A 131 -6.12 16.36 6.38
N SER A 132 -5.60 16.93 5.28
CA SER A 132 -4.17 17.12 5.10
C SER A 132 -3.62 18.08 6.16
N GLY A 133 -2.52 17.73 6.85
CA GLY A 133 -1.75 18.63 7.71
C GLY A 133 -1.65 18.24 9.20
N GLY A 134 -2.14 17.08 9.63
CA GLY A 134 -1.96 16.59 10.99
C GLY A 134 -1.55 15.13 11.02
N ILE A 135 -0.43 14.83 11.68
CA ILE A 135 -0.14 13.46 12.11
C ILE A 135 -1.21 13.13 13.15
N ARG A 136 -2.11 12.19 12.83
CA ARG A 136 -3.03 11.67 13.83
C ARG A 136 -2.26 10.76 14.78
N PRO A 137 -2.48 10.87 16.10
CA PRO A 137 -1.92 9.89 17.01
C PRO A 137 -2.43 8.50 16.62
N THR A 138 -1.52 7.54 16.53
CA THR A 138 -1.87 6.14 16.30
C THR A 138 -2.85 5.69 17.37
N ARG A 139 -4.04 5.25 16.97
CA ARG A 139 -4.93 4.57 17.89
C ARG A 139 -4.27 3.24 18.27
N PRO A 140 -4.17 2.92 19.56
CA PRO A 140 -3.71 1.59 19.93
C PRO A 140 -4.66 0.58 19.28
N ARG A 141 -4.07 -0.45 18.68
CA ARG A 141 -4.82 -1.59 18.15
C ARG A 141 -5.72 -2.09 19.28
N ALA A 142 -7.03 -2.13 19.04
CA ALA A 142 -7.90 -2.88 19.93
C ALA A 142 -7.31 -4.29 20.04
N ALA A 143 -7.15 -4.82 21.26
CA ALA A 143 -6.63 -6.15 21.50
C ALA A 143 -7.53 -7.18 20.81
N GLY A 144 -7.34 -7.34 19.51
CA GLY A 144 -8.00 -8.34 18.69
C GLY A 144 -7.38 -9.68 19.03
N ARG A 145 -8.20 -10.67 19.27
CA ARG A 145 -7.76 -12.04 19.42
C ARG A 145 -6.89 -12.40 18.22
N ARG A 146 -5.63 -12.72 18.45
CA ARG A 146 -4.86 -13.45 17.45
C ARG A 146 -5.65 -14.72 17.15
N PRO A 147 -5.97 -15.02 15.90
CA PRO A 147 -6.42 -16.36 15.60
C PRO A 147 -5.35 -17.32 16.11
N ALA A 148 -5.79 -18.37 16.78
CA ALA A 148 -4.88 -19.45 17.14
C ALA A 148 -4.19 -19.95 15.89
N ALA A 149 -2.88 -20.10 15.97
CA ALA A 149 -2.06 -20.65 14.91
C ALA A 149 -2.54 -22.06 14.53
#